data_0f912821af1ffff811c58facece78716
#
_entry.id   0f912821af1ffff811c58facece78716
#
_cell.length_a   1.000
_cell.length_b   1.000
_cell.length_c   1.000
_cell.angle_alpha   90.00
_cell.angle_beta   90.00
_cell.angle_gamma   90.00
#
_symmetry.space_group_name_H-M   'P 1'
#
loop_
_entity.id
_entity.type
_entity.pdbx_description
1 polymer ?
#
loop_
_entity_poly.entity_id
_entity_poly.type
_entity_poly.pdbx_seq_one_letter_code
_entity_poly.pdbx_strand_id
1 'polypeptide(L)'
;DNNDKKTISILSKSVIILLIVFIIVAVFYGIYNYFTNKNFIASLTNETVETASDSSSDEVKEEEPTDITFSLGAIGDIMCHNTQYRDAYNSETGEYDFSYVFDDINIYTKVADLCVGNLETTFAGEDRGYSSYPTFNTPDSLAYNLKKLGLDVLTTANNHSLDTGFSGLSRTIDILNDADIPHLGTYTSQEQRDTVFIKYIKGIKIAFVNYTYGTNGIPVPSDKPYAVNLIDKDLIAKDIQSAKDEGAEIIIACMHWGTEYQTSPNSEQEELADFLFQNGVNIILGGHPHVLQPMEKR
;
A
#
# COMPACT_ATOMS: atom_id res chain seq x y z
N ASP A 1 -33.88 -30.78 37.35
CA ASP A 1 -33.88 -30.17 36.01
C ASP A 1 -34.00 -28.64 36.03
N ASN A 2 -34.69 -28.05 36.99
CA ASN A 2 -34.81 -26.59 37.12
C ASN A 2 -33.65 -25.96 37.92
N ASN A 3 -33.02 -26.69 38.80
CA ASN A 3 -31.88 -26.25 39.58
C ASN A 3 -30.59 -26.22 38.76
N ASP A 4 -30.41 -27.18 37.85
CA ASP A 4 -29.21 -27.23 37.00
C ASP A 4 -29.16 -26.07 35.99
N LYS A 5 -30.29 -25.68 35.38
CA LYS A 5 -30.39 -24.54 34.49
C LYS A 5 -30.10 -23.20 35.20
N LYS A 6 -30.50 -23.07 36.45
CA LYS A 6 -30.26 -21.86 37.25
C LYS A 6 -28.79 -21.76 37.68
N THR A 7 -28.15 -22.87 37.99
CA THR A 7 -26.73 -22.96 38.36
C THR A 7 -25.83 -22.61 37.14
N ILE A 8 -26.15 -23.16 35.94
CA ILE A 8 -25.41 -22.86 34.70
C ILE A 8 -25.58 -21.39 34.32
N SER A 9 -26.77 -20.80 34.47
CA SER A 9 -27.02 -19.36 34.21
C SER A 9 -26.24 -18.45 35.15
N ILE A 10 -26.06 -18.82 36.42
CA ILE A 10 -25.29 -18.05 37.40
C ILE A 10 -23.80 -18.16 37.08
N LEU A 11 -23.31 -19.35 36.74
CA LEU A 11 -21.89 -19.58 36.37
C LEU A 11 -21.51 -18.80 35.12
N SER A 12 -22.37 -18.72 34.08
CA SER A 12 -22.14 -17.98 32.87
C SER A 12 -22.09 -16.47 33.13
N LYS A 13 -22.95 -15.94 33.99
CA LYS A 13 -22.94 -14.53 34.37
C LYS A 13 -21.69 -14.13 35.14
N SER A 14 -21.22 -15.00 36.03
CA SER A 14 -20.00 -14.79 36.82
C SER A 14 -18.74 -14.77 35.90
N VAL A 15 -18.68 -15.64 34.92
CA VAL A 15 -17.59 -15.67 33.93
C VAL A 15 -17.59 -14.40 33.06
N ILE A 16 -18.75 -13.94 32.66
CA ILE A 16 -18.87 -12.69 31.89
C ILE A 16 -18.42 -11.47 32.72
N ILE A 17 -18.82 -11.39 33.97
CA ILE A 17 -18.39 -10.33 34.89
C ILE A 17 -16.87 -10.36 35.11
N LEU A 18 -16.26 -11.52 35.28
CA LEU A 18 -14.81 -11.66 35.41
C LEU A 18 -14.07 -11.21 34.15
N LEU A 19 -14.58 -11.54 32.94
CA LEU A 19 -14.01 -11.09 31.68
C LEU A 19 -14.09 -9.57 31.53
N ILE A 20 -15.21 -8.96 31.89
CA ILE A 20 -15.39 -7.49 31.85
C ILE A 20 -14.40 -6.82 32.81
N VAL A 21 -14.26 -7.33 34.05
CA VAL A 21 -13.31 -6.82 35.03
C VAL A 21 -11.87 -6.91 34.52
N PHE A 22 -11.52 -8.06 33.91
CA PHE A 22 -10.19 -8.25 33.33
C PHE A 22 -9.88 -7.26 32.21
N ILE A 23 -10.84 -7.02 31.30
CA ILE A 23 -10.69 -6.03 30.22
C ILE A 23 -10.52 -4.62 30.81
N ILE A 24 -11.30 -4.25 31.81
CA ILE A 24 -11.20 -2.94 32.48
C ILE A 24 -9.81 -2.78 33.10
N VAL A 25 -9.31 -3.79 33.81
CA VAL A 25 -7.98 -3.74 34.43
C VAL A 25 -6.88 -3.65 33.38
N ALA A 26 -6.99 -4.37 32.27
CA ALA A 26 -6.02 -4.31 31.16
C ALA A 26 -5.98 -2.92 30.51
N VAL A 27 -7.14 -2.29 30.31
CA VAL A 27 -7.24 -0.93 29.78
C VAL A 27 -6.62 0.10 30.75
N PHE A 28 -6.94 0.01 32.05
CA PHE A 28 -6.34 0.89 33.05
C PHE A 28 -4.84 0.70 33.16
N TYR A 29 -4.34 -0.53 33.08
CA TYR A 29 -2.91 -0.83 33.07
C TYR A 29 -2.21 -0.25 31.83
N GLY A 30 -2.84 -0.35 30.67
CA GLY A 30 -2.34 0.26 29.43
C GLY A 30 -2.27 1.79 29.52
N ILE A 31 -3.32 2.43 30.07
CA ILE A 31 -3.37 3.88 30.29
C ILE A 31 -2.31 4.30 31.32
N TYR A 32 -2.16 3.57 32.42
CA TYR A 32 -1.14 3.82 33.44
C TYR A 32 0.28 3.77 32.86
N ASN A 33 0.60 2.73 32.07
CA ASN A 33 1.90 2.61 31.42
C ASN A 33 2.14 3.71 30.39
N TYR A 34 1.10 4.16 29.66
CA TYR A 34 1.21 5.28 28.72
C TYR A 34 1.59 6.59 29.46
N PHE A 35 0.93 6.88 30.59
CA PHE A 35 1.22 8.10 31.36
C PHE A 35 2.55 8.04 32.11
N THR A 36 2.95 6.87 32.64
CA THR A 36 4.26 6.70 33.29
C THR A 36 5.41 6.82 32.31
N ASN A 37 5.29 6.24 31.08
CA ASN A 37 6.29 6.41 30.02
C ASN A 37 6.38 7.87 29.57
N LYS A 38 5.26 8.57 29.45
CA LYS A 38 5.24 9.99 29.08
C LYS A 38 5.90 10.87 30.15
N ASN A 39 5.63 10.57 31.42
CA ASN A 39 6.26 11.29 32.54
C ASN A 39 7.76 10.98 32.69
N PHE A 40 8.17 9.73 32.37
CA PHE A 40 9.56 9.34 32.35
C PHE A 40 10.34 10.08 31.23
N ILE A 41 9.78 10.16 30.04
CA ILE A 41 10.37 10.96 28.93
C ILE A 41 10.43 12.45 29.30
N ALA A 42 9.39 13.02 29.93
CA ALA A 42 9.38 14.39 30.38
C ALA A 42 10.39 14.66 31.50
N SER A 43 10.67 13.69 32.37
CA SER A 43 11.71 13.81 33.40
C SER A 43 13.12 13.78 32.83
N LEU A 44 13.36 13.00 31.76
CA LEU A 44 14.65 12.97 31.06
C LEU A 44 14.95 14.29 30.31
N THR A 45 13.91 15.03 29.93
CA THR A 45 14.06 16.33 29.26
C THR A 45 14.17 17.52 30.23
N ASN A 46 13.83 17.35 31.52
CA ASN A 46 13.84 18.42 32.52
C ASN A 46 15.07 18.38 33.47
N GLU A 47 15.97 17.41 33.36
CA GLU A 47 17.15 17.30 34.23
C GLU A 47 18.41 18.07 33.77
N THR A 48 18.27 19.01 32.84
CA THR A 48 19.40 19.85 32.42
C THR A 48 19.19 21.37 32.61
N VAL A 49 18.62 21.79 33.75
CA VAL A 49 18.72 23.20 34.15
C VAL A 49 18.90 23.28 35.67
N GLU A 50 20.12 23.05 36.16
CA GLU A 50 20.58 23.66 37.42
C GLU A 50 21.93 24.34 37.16
N THR A 51 21.86 25.62 37.27
CA THR A 51 22.80 26.68 37.40
C THR A 51 24.22 26.29 37.81
N ALA A 52 25.21 26.54 36.94
CA ALA A 52 26.51 26.97 37.29
C ALA A 52 26.86 28.21 36.46
N SER A 53 26.90 29.34 37.11
CA SER A 53 27.48 30.58 36.60
C SER A 53 28.99 30.41 36.51
N ASP A 54 29.51 30.23 35.30
CA ASP A 54 30.88 30.64 34.99
C ASP A 54 30.99 31.00 33.49
N SER A 55 31.62 32.12 33.28
CA SER A 55 31.77 32.79 32.01
C SER A 55 32.80 32.07 31.12
N SER A 56 32.33 31.30 30.14
CA SER A 56 33.08 31.04 28.95
C SER A 56 32.10 31.00 27.76
N SER A 57 32.39 31.81 26.75
CA SER A 57 31.68 31.89 25.49
C SER A 57 31.93 30.61 24.70
N ASP A 58 31.16 29.55 24.98
CA ASP A 58 31.06 28.41 24.08
C ASP A 58 29.96 28.73 23.06
N GLU A 59 30.39 28.92 21.81
CA GLU A 59 29.51 28.91 20.65
C GLU A 59 28.68 27.63 20.71
N VAL A 60 27.37 27.77 20.92
CA VAL A 60 26.38 26.69 20.67
C VAL A 60 26.52 26.40 19.19
N LYS A 61 27.22 25.35 18.81
CA LYS A 61 27.13 24.79 17.49
C LYS A 61 25.70 24.33 17.32
N GLU A 62 24.92 25.10 16.56
CA GLU A 62 23.67 24.65 15.99
C GLU A 62 24.01 23.36 15.23
N GLU A 63 23.52 22.20 15.68
CA GLU A 63 23.65 20.95 14.92
C GLU A 63 22.94 21.19 13.60
N GLU A 64 23.69 21.19 12.50
CA GLU A 64 23.11 21.27 11.16
C GLU A 64 22.09 20.13 11.03
N PRO A 65 20.88 20.40 10.48
CA PRO A 65 19.88 19.37 10.30
C PRO A 65 20.46 18.23 9.47
N THR A 66 20.52 17.05 10.05
CA THR A 66 20.99 15.86 9.35
C THR A 66 19.96 15.48 8.29
N ASP A 67 20.38 15.46 7.02
CA ASP A 67 19.52 15.02 5.91
C ASP A 67 19.00 13.61 6.17
N ILE A 68 17.66 13.45 6.14
CA ILE A 68 17.02 12.15 6.23
C ILE A 68 16.97 11.55 4.83
N THR A 69 17.56 10.37 4.66
CA THR A 69 17.54 9.64 3.39
C THR A 69 16.79 8.32 3.51
N PHE A 70 16.05 7.96 2.47
CA PHE A 70 15.44 6.64 2.34
C PHE A 70 15.64 6.10 0.92
N SER A 71 15.61 4.78 0.79
CA SER A 71 15.66 4.08 -0.49
C SER A 71 14.26 3.66 -0.95
N LEU A 72 13.91 4.01 -2.20
CA LEU A 72 12.69 3.57 -2.87
C LEU A 72 13.04 2.50 -3.90
N GLY A 73 12.52 1.28 -3.70
CA GLY A 73 12.50 0.21 -4.68
C GLY A 73 11.21 0.29 -5.50
N ALA A 74 11.30 0.10 -6.81
CA ALA A 74 10.13 -0.05 -7.67
C ALA A 74 10.33 -1.25 -8.60
N ILE A 75 9.34 -2.13 -8.65
CA ILE A 75 9.25 -3.19 -9.65
C ILE A 75 8.06 -2.89 -10.57
N GLY A 76 8.17 -3.33 -11.82
CA GLY A 76 7.15 -3.02 -12.84
C GLY A 76 5.88 -3.86 -12.72
N ASP A 77 5.39 -4.26 -13.86
CA ASP A 77 4.10 -4.91 -14.02
C ASP A 77 4.18 -6.39 -13.60
N ILE A 78 3.44 -6.75 -12.57
CA ILE A 78 3.35 -8.10 -12.03
C ILE A 78 2.15 -8.79 -12.67
N MET A 79 2.42 -9.56 -13.69
CA MET A 79 1.45 -10.35 -14.43
C MET A 79 1.63 -11.83 -14.15
N CYS A 80 0.60 -12.64 -14.38
CA CYS A 80 0.69 -14.08 -14.24
C CYS A 80 0.11 -14.79 -15.47
N HIS A 81 0.99 -15.17 -16.40
CA HIS A 81 0.61 -15.94 -17.58
C HIS A 81 0.36 -17.42 -17.25
N ASN A 82 -0.32 -18.12 -18.17
CA ASN A 82 -0.72 -19.51 -17.97
C ASN A 82 0.46 -20.48 -17.73
N THR A 83 1.62 -20.19 -18.29
CA THR A 83 2.83 -20.97 -18.04
C THR A 83 3.32 -20.81 -16.61
N GLN A 84 3.22 -19.59 -16.06
CA GLN A 84 3.67 -19.27 -14.70
C GLN A 84 2.79 -19.96 -13.65
N TYR A 85 1.44 -19.84 -13.72
CA TYR A 85 0.60 -20.50 -12.70
C TYR A 85 0.57 -22.02 -12.86
N ARG A 86 0.81 -22.56 -14.08
CA ARG A 86 0.94 -24.02 -14.26
C ARG A 86 2.25 -24.55 -13.67
N ASP A 87 3.33 -23.78 -13.79
CA ASP A 87 4.63 -24.13 -13.21
C ASP A 87 4.61 -24.01 -11.68
N ALA A 88 3.89 -23.02 -11.17
CA ALA A 88 3.70 -22.83 -9.72
C ALA A 88 2.81 -23.90 -9.06
N TYR A 89 2.09 -24.72 -9.84
CA TYR A 89 1.17 -25.72 -9.33
C TYR A 89 1.90 -26.97 -8.83
N ASN A 90 1.72 -27.31 -7.56
CA ASN A 90 2.20 -28.56 -6.99
C ASN A 90 1.09 -29.61 -7.03
N SER A 91 1.23 -30.63 -7.88
CA SER A 91 0.23 -31.70 -8.05
C SER A 91 0.10 -32.66 -6.85
N GLU A 92 1.08 -32.67 -5.93
CA GLU A 92 1.04 -33.50 -4.72
C GLU A 92 0.20 -32.84 -3.62
N THR A 93 0.28 -31.51 -3.50
CA THR A 93 -0.46 -30.73 -2.48
C THR A 93 -1.73 -30.09 -3.01
N GLY A 94 -1.85 -29.89 -4.32
CA GLY A 94 -2.92 -29.14 -4.94
C GLY A 94 -2.80 -27.62 -4.80
N GLU A 95 -1.66 -27.13 -4.35
CA GLU A 95 -1.40 -25.72 -4.05
C GLU A 95 -0.53 -25.05 -5.10
N TYR A 96 -0.57 -23.72 -5.15
CA TYR A 96 0.28 -22.89 -5.99
C TYR A 96 1.32 -22.17 -5.14
N ASP A 97 2.60 -22.19 -5.55
CA ASP A 97 3.68 -21.46 -4.90
C ASP A 97 4.52 -20.72 -5.97
N PHE A 98 4.52 -19.39 -5.88
CA PHE A 98 5.28 -18.50 -6.76
C PHE A 98 6.58 -18.00 -6.13
N SER A 99 6.96 -18.49 -4.94
CA SER A 99 8.10 -17.95 -4.19
C SER A 99 9.40 -18.01 -4.98
N TYR A 100 9.63 -19.10 -5.73
CA TYR A 100 10.83 -19.30 -6.53
C TYR A 100 11.02 -18.26 -7.66
N VAL A 101 9.92 -17.67 -8.16
CA VAL A 101 9.97 -16.64 -9.21
C VAL A 101 10.73 -15.38 -8.74
N PHE A 102 10.77 -15.16 -7.43
CA PHE A 102 11.28 -13.96 -6.81
C PHE A 102 12.65 -14.14 -6.14
N ASP A 103 13.24 -15.33 -6.17
CA ASP A 103 14.48 -15.65 -5.45
C ASP A 103 15.63 -14.70 -5.80
N ASP A 104 15.81 -14.36 -7.07
CA ASP A 104 16.90 -13.49 -7.52
C ASP A 104 16.70 -12.00 -7.20
N ILE A 105 15.45 -11.56 -7.02
CA ILE A 105 15.13 -10.13 -6.79
C ILE A 105 14.83 -9.80 -5.34
N ASN A 106 14.60 -10.80 -4.48
CA ASN A 106 14.21 -10.57 -3.09
C ASN A 106 15.27 -9.83 -2.27
N ILE A 107 16.54 -9.92 -2.65
CA ILE A 107 17.64 -9.18 -2.02
C ILE A 107 17.53 -7.67 -2.24
N TYR A 108 16.94 -7.24 -3.36
CA TYR A 108 16.76 -5.82 -3.70
C TYR A 108 15.49 -5.26 -3.07
N THR A 109 14.38 -6.01 -3.10
CA THR A 109 13.12 -5.56 -2.53
C THR A 109 13.18 -5.42 -1.01
N LYS A 110 13.90 -6.36 -0.33
CA LYS A 110 14.02 -6.37 1.14
C LYS A 110 15.00 -5.36 1.72
N VAL A 111 15.92 -4.81 0.92
CA VAL A 111 16.86 -3.79 1.40
C VAL A 111 16.33 -2.37 1.17
N ALA A 112 15.33 -2.18 0.33
CA ALA A 112 14.67 -0.90 0.18
C ALA A 112 13.87 -0.54 1.44
N ASP A 113 13.90 0.75 1.83
CA ASP A 113 13.07 1.26 2.93
C ASP A 113 11.58 1.27 2.57
N LEU A 114 11.28 1.31 1.27
CA LEU A 114 9.93 1.28 0.69
C LEU A 114 10.00 0.63 -0.69
N CYS A 115 9.21 -0.42 -0.93
CA CYS A 115 9.17 -1.12 -2.21
C CYS A 115 7.75 -1.12 -2.79
N VAL A 116 7.61 -0.68 -4.05
CA VAL A 116 6.34 -0.54 -4.78
C VAL A 116 6.32 -1.45 -6.00
N GLY A 117 5.18 -2.09 -6.27
CA GLY A 117 4.95 -2.88 -7.48
C GLY A 117 3.58 -2.59 -8.10
N ASN A 118 3.42 -2.84 -9.40
CA ASN A 118 2.11 -2.79 -10.07
C ASN A 118 1.54 -4.20 -10.18
N LEU A 119 0.39 -4.45 -9.53
CA LEU A 119 -0.34 -5.71 -9.66
C LEU A 119 -1.22 -5.66 -10.91
N GLU A 120 -0.75 -6.25 -12.00
CA GLU A 120 -1.44 -6.25 -13.29
C GLU A 120 -2.15 -7.57 -13.55
N THR A 121 -2.93 -8.01 -12.59
CA THR A 121 -3.80 -9.19 -12.63
C THR A 121 -4.92 -9.07 -11.62
N THR A 122 -5.91 -9.97 -11.67
CA THR A 122 -6.97 -10.05 -10.67
C THR A 122 -6.91 -11.37 -9.89
N PHE A 123 -7.47 -11.39 -8.69
CA PHE A 123 -7.67 -12.57 -7.83
C PHE A 123 -9.17 -12.87 -7.72
N ALA A 124 -9.78 -13.37 -8.81
CA ALA A 124 -11.22 -13.64 -8.85
C ALA A 124 -11.61 -15.04 -8.33
N GLY A 125 -10.61 -15.84 -7.94
CA GLY A 125 -10.78 -17.16 -7.33
C GLY A 125 -10.81 -18.32 -8.31
N GLU A 126 -10.66 -19.53 -7.76
CA GLU A 126 -10.61 -20.78 -8.50
C GLU A 126 -11.94 -21.13 -9.19
N ASP A 127 -13.07 -20.84 -8.54
CA ASP A 127 -14.41 -21.11 -9.08
C ASP A 127 -14.67 -20.45 -10.45
N ARG A 128 -13.98 -19.31 -10.70
CA ARG A 128 -14.05 -18.62 -11.99
C ARG A 128 -13.14 -19.23 -13.04
N GLY A 129 -12.19 -20.11 -12.63
CA GLY A 129 -11.13 -20.64 -13.45
C GLY A 129 -9.96 -19.64 -13.57
N TYR A 130 -8.73 -20.12 -13.37
CA TYR A 130 -7.54 -19.31 -13.60
C TYR A 130 -7.33 -19.08 -15.09
N SER A 131 -6.94 -17.86 -15.45
CA SER A 131 -6.81 -17.43 -16.85
C SER A 131 -5.62 -16.49 -17.03
N SER A 132 -5.18 -16.40 -18.27
CA SER A 132 -4.08 -15.58 -18.76
C SER A 132 -4.60 -14.55 -19.75
N TYR A 133 -3.69 -13.89 -20.49
CA TYR A 133 -4.07 -12.97 -21.56
C TYR A 133 -5.20 -13.56 -22.43
N PRO A 134 -6.23 -12.77 -22.80
CA PRO A 134 -6.36 -11.32 -22.60
C PRO A 134 -7.00 -10.87 -21.28
N THR A 135 -7.47 -11.77 -20.43
CA THR A 135 -8.11 -11.47 -19.15
C THR A 135 -7.50 -12.34 -18.05
N PHE A 136 -6.82 -11.71 -17.10
CA PHE A 136 -6.08 -12.41 -16.06
C PHE A 136 -6.94 -12.72 -14.84
N ASN A 137 -6.85 -13.96 -14.38
CA ASN A 137 -7.32 -14.42 -13.08
C ASN A 137 -6.26 -15.36 -12.48
N THR A 138 -5.57 -14.92 -11.45
CA THR A 138 -4.39 -15.57 -10.88
C THR A 138 -4.72 -16.23 -9.54
N PRO A 139 -4.05 -17.37 -9.19
CA PRO A 139 -4.16 -17.95 -7.86
C PRO A 139 -3.80 -16.97 -6.74
N ASP A 140 -4.61 -16.95 -5.68
CA ASP A 140 -4.49 -16.04 -4.53
C ASP A 140 -3.12 -16.14 -3.85
N SER A 141 -2.45 -17.28 -3.92
CA SER A 141 -1.12 -17.49 -3.33
C SER A 141 -0.06 -16.52 -3.84
N LEU A 142 -0.24 -15.95 -5.06
CA LEU A 142 0.65 -14.90 -5.55
C LEU A 142 0.65 -13.67 -4.61
N ALA A 143 -0.50 -13.24 -4.08
CA ALA A 143 -0.55 -12.12 -3.14
C ALA A 143 0.32 -12.38 -1.90
N TYR A 144 0.21 -13.55 -1.30
CA TYR A 144 1.01 -13.92 -0.13
C TYR A 144 2.51 -14.05 -0.45
N ASN A 145 2.86 -14.49 -1.66
CA ASN A 145 4.25 -14.52 -2.10
C ASN A 145 4.80 -13.11 -2.33
N LEU A 146 4.00 -12.17 -2.86
CA LEU A 146 4.38 -10.75 -3.01
C LEU A 146 4.60 -10.07 -1.64
N LYS A 147 3.78 -10.39 -0.62
CA LYS A 147 4.04 -9.93 0.76
C LYS A 147 5.38 -10.45 1.28
N LYS A 148 5.68 -11.73 1.09
CA LYS A 148 6.96 -12.33 1.51
C LYS A 148 8.16 -11.76 0.73
N LEU A 149 7.96 -11.33 -0.51
CA LEU A 149 8.96 -10.65 -1.33
C LEU A 149 9.38 -9.31 -0.71
N GLY A 150 8.54 -8.69 0.10
CA GLY A 150 8.81 -7.41 0.75
C GLY A 150 8.23 -6.21 -0.01
N LEU A 151 7.12 -6.40 -0.73
CA LEU A 151 6.38 -5.26 -1.29
C LEU A 151 5.58 -4.57 -0.20
N ASP A 152 5.78 -3.27 -0.07
CA ASP A 152 5.11 -2.42 0.90
C ASP A 152 3.84 -1.79 0.36
N VAL A 153 3.76 -1.61 -0.97
CA VAL A 153 2.63 -1.00 -1.67
C VAL A 153 2.44 -1.67 -3.02
N LEU A 154 1.20 -2.01 -3.34
CA LEU A 154 0.80 -2.42 -4.68
C LEU A 154 -0.10 -1.37 -5.32
N THR A 155 0.22 -0.96 -6.54
CA THR A 155 -0.68 -0.21 -7.40
C THR A 155 -1.59 -1.17 -8.15
N THR A 156 -2.86 -0.81 -8.31
CA THR A 156 -3.89 -1.69 -8.89
C THR A 156 -4.68 -1.03 -10.02
N ALA A 157 -4.52 0.29 -10.26
CA ALA A 157 -5.09 0.93 -11.44
C ALA A 157 -4.19 0.66 -12.65
N ASN A 158 -4.59 -0.29 -13.47
CA ASN A 158 -3.97 -0.68 -14.73
C ASN A 158 -5.05 -1.16 -15.71
N ASN A 159 -4.68 -1.47 -16.95
CA ASN A 159 -5.64 -1.88 -17.98
C ASN A 159 -6.29 -3.24 -17.69
N HIS A 160 -5.73 -4.06 -16.78
CA HIS A 160 -6.25 -5.36 -16.36
C HIS A 160 -7.08 -5.30 -15.06
N SER A 161 -7.32 -4.12 -14.49
CA SER A 161 -8.06 -3.95 -13.23
C SER A 161 -9.48 -4.54 -13.24
N LEU A 162 -10.12 -4.58 -14.42
CA LEU A 162 -11.50 -5.06 -14.59
C LEU A 162 -11.61 -6.35 -15.38
N ASP A 163 -10.55 -7.11 -15.61
CA ASP A 163 -10.54 -8.35 -16.39
C ASP A 163 -11.61 -9.36 -15.94
N THR A 164 -11.88 -9.37 -14.66
CA THR A 164 -12.91 -10.24 -14.06
C THR A 164 -14.13 -9.45 -13.57
N GLY A 165 -14.30 -8.21 -14.06
CA GLY A 165 -15.38 -7.30 -13.70
C GLY A 165 -15.25 -6.77 -12.28
N PHE A 166 -16.23 -5.98 -11.84
CA PHE A 166 -16.20 -5.37 -10.50
C PHE A 166 -16.18 -6.41 -9.36
N SER A 167 -16.82 -7.56 -9.52
CA SER A 167 -16.78 -8.62 -8.49
C SER A 167 -15.36 -9.19 -8.31
N GLY A 168 -14.62 -9.36 -9.42
CA GLY A 168 -13.24 -9.81 -9.33
C GLY A 168 -12.30 -8.72 -8.80
N LEU A 169 -12.51 -7.46 -9.18
CA LEU A 169 -11.80 -6.32 -8.59
C LEU A 169 -12.02 -6.25 -7.08
N SER A 170 -13.28 -6.34 -6.61
CA SER A 170 -13.60 -6.34 -5.18
C SER A 170 -12.90 -7.47 -4.45
N ARG A 171 -12.96 -8.71 -5.01
CA ARG A 171 -12.27 -9.86 -4.42
C ARG A 171 -10.75 -9.69 -4.41
N THR A 172 -10.18 -9.06 -5.44
CA THR A 172 -8.74 -8.75 -5.47
C THR A 172 -8.35 -7.85 -4.29
N ILE A 173 -9.15 -6.83 -4.00
CA ILE A 173 -8.96 -5.95 -2.83
C ILE A 173 -9.05 -6.76 -1.53
N ASP A 174 -10.03 -7.66 -1.40
CA ASP A 174 -10.18 -8.52 -0.22
C ASP A 174 -8.94 -9.40 -0.01
N ILE A 175 -8.41 -10.04 -1.07
CA ILE A 175 -7.20 -10.87 -1.00
C ILE A 175 -5.96 -10.05 -0.64
N LEU A 176 -5.82 -8.82 -1.16
CA LEU A 176 -4.72 -7.95 -0.78
C LEU A 176 -4.80 -7.53 0.69
N ASN A 177 -6.01 -7.26 1.19
CA ASN A 177 -6.24 -6.98 2.61
C ASN A 177 -5.90 -8.20 3.48
N ASP A 178 -6.34 -9.40 3.09
CA ASP A 178 -6.04 -10.66 3.80
C ASP A 178 -4.54 -10.96 3.82
N ALA A 179 -3.82 -10.60 2.76
CA ALA A 179 -2.37 -10.71 2.67
C ALA A 179 -1.63 -9.58 3.41
N ASP A 180 -2.34 -8.62 4.02
CA ASP A 180 -1.79 -7.43 4.67
C ASP A 180 -0.88 -6.62 3.72
N ILE A 181 -1.31 -6.42 2.46
CA ILE A 181 -0.61 -5.59 1.48
C ILE A 181 -1.39 -4.30 1.24
N PRO A 182 -0.86 -3.16 1.65
CA PRO A 182 -1.40 -1.85 1.30
C PRO A 182 -1.46 -1.66 -0.21
N HIS A 183 -2.59 -1.17 -0.73
CA HIS A 183 -2.79 -1.00 -2.16
C HIS A 183 -3.62 0.24 -2.47
N LEU A 184 -3.52 0.74 -3.70
CA LEU A 184 -4.26 1.90 -4.17
C LEU A 184 -4.49 1.85 -5.69
N GLY A 185 -5.50 2.59 -6.15
CA GLY A 185 -5.83 2.73 -7.57
C GLY A 185 -7.17 2.11 -7.93
N THR A 186 -7.58 1.04 -7.21
CA THR A 186 -8.92 0.43 -7.34
C THR A 186 -9.61 0.40 -5.98
N TYR A 187 -10.95 0.52 -5.95
CA TYR A 187 -11.70 0.73 -4.72
C TYR A 187 -13.08 0.07 -4.77
N THR A 188 -13.62 -0.26 -3.59
CA THR A 188 -14.97 -0.81 -3.43
C THR A 188 -15.99 0.23 -3.00
N SER A 189 -15.55 1.44 -2.60
CA SER A 189 -16.43 2.55 -2.22
C SER A 189 -15.81 3.90 -2.60
N GLN A 190 -16.67 4.93 -2.69
CA GLN A 190 -16.25 6.31 -2.91
C GLN A 190 -15.39 6.83 -1.74
N GLU A 191 -15.71 6.45 -0.50
CA GLU A 191 -14.97 6.84 0.69
C GLU A 191 -13.51 6.34 0.63
N GLN A 192 -13.31 5.07 0.25
CA GLN A 192 -11.95 4.52 0.06
C GLN A 192 -11.19 5.30 -1.02
N ARG A 193 -11.87 5.61 -2.15
CA ARG A 193 -11.28 6.33 -3.27
C ARG A 193 -10.86 7.75 -2.88
N ASP A 194 -11.65 8.44 -2.05
CA ASP A 194 -11.40 9.81 -1.64
C ASP A 194 -10.39 9.92 -0.47
N THR A 195 -10.00 8.79 0.11
CA THR A 195 -8.99 8.74 1.18
C THR A 195 -7.58 8.82 0.59
N VAL A 196 -6.79 9.80 1.05
CA VAL A 196 -5.39 9.95 0.63
C VAL A 196 -4.56 8.76 1.13
N PHE A 197 -3.87 8.09 0.22
CA PHE A 197 -2.98 6.98 0.57
C PHE A 197 -1.64 7.50 1.05
N ILE A 198 -1.30 7.25 2.32
CA ILE A 198 -0.09 7.77 2.97
C ILE A 198 0.73 6.65 3.61
N LYS A 199 2.05 6.74 3.45
CA LYS A 199 3.06 5.94 4.16
C LYS A 199 4.02 6.85 4.90
N TYR A 200 4.51 6.39 6.05
CA TYR A 200 5.55 7.06 6.81
C TYR A 200 6.84 6.25 6.75
N ILE A 201 7.92 6.85 6.23
CA ILE A 201 9.22 6.23 6.11
C ILE A 201 10.25 7.12 6.81
N LYS A 202 10.86 6.64 7.87
CA LYS A 202 11.84 7.41 8.69
C LYS A 202 11.33 8.79 9.13
N GLY A 203 10.02 8.90 9.37
CA GLY A 203 9.36 10.15 9.75
C GLY A 203 8.87 11.00 8.59
N ILE A 204 9.29 10.73 7.35
CA ILE A 204 8.84 11.44 6.14
C ILE A 204 7.44 10.96 5.75
N LYS A 205 6.52 11.89 5.54
CA LYS A 205 5.14 11.61 5.10
C LYS A 205 5.07 11.57 3.57
N ILE A 206 4.82 10.38 3.02
CA ILE A 206 4.80 10.11 1.58
C ILE A 206 3.37 9.79 1.17
N ALA A 207 2.82 10.56 0.23
CA ALA A 207 1.54 10.26 -0.40
C ALA A 207 1.73 9.56 -1.74
N PHE A 208 0.79 8.69 -2.09
CA PHE A 208 0.76 8.02 -3.39
C PHE A 208 -0.53 8.33 -4.12
N VAL A 209 -0.43 8.46 -5.44
CA VAL A 209 -1.56 8.47 -6.36
C VAL A 209 -1.30 7.46 -7.48
N ASN A 210 -2.35 6.78 -7.97
CA ASN A 210 -2.22 5.77 -9.03
C ASN A 210 -3.37 5.89 -10.02
N TYR A 211 -3.04 5.90 -11.32
CA TYR A 211 -4.00 6.06 -12.42
C TYR A 211 -3.64 5.21 -13.62
N THR A 212 -4.65 4.82 -14.40
CA THR A 212 -4.48 4.10 -15.67
C THR A 212 -5.14 4.81 -16.84
N TYR A 213 -4.60 4.61 -18.03
CA TYR A 213 -5.18 5.14 -19.28
C TYR A 213 -6.51 4.49 -19.66
N GLY A 214 -6.81 3.30 -19.15
CA GLY A 214 -8.02 2.56 -19.47
C GLY A 214 -8.08 1.18 -18.85
N THR A 215 -9.08 0.40 -19.27
CA THR A 215 -9.41 -0.93 -18.74
C THR A 215 -9.69 -1.92 -19.88
N ASN A 216 -8.86 -1.92 -20.93
CA ASN A 216 -8.96 -2.82 -22.10
C ASN A 216 -10.36 -2.88 -22.73
N GLY A 217 -11.09 -1.74 -22.71
CA GLY A 217 -12.44 -1.65 -23.27
C GLY A 217 -13.55 -2.21 -22.38
N ILE A 218 -13.22 -2.72 -21.19
CA ILE A 218 -14.22 -3.11 -20.18
C ILE A 218 -14.61 -1.84 -19.42
N PRO A 219 -15.87 -1.36 -19.52
CA PRO A 219 -16.22 -0.09 -18.93
C PRO A 219 -16.23 -0.15 -17.40
N VAL A 220 -15.74 0.90 -16.74
CA VAL A 220 -15.97 1.10 -15.30
C VAL A 220 -17.50 1.21 -15.10
N PRO A 221 -18.09 0.46 -14.16
CA PRO A 221 -19.53 0.50 -13.94
C PRO A 221 -20.03 1.92 -13.64
N SER A 222 -21.06 2.39 -14.33
CA SER A 222 -21.55 3.77 -14.22
C SER A 222 -22.10 4.12 -12.83
N ASP A 223 -22.52 3.11 -12.07
CA ASP A 223 -22.95 3.22 -10.67
C ASP A 223 -21.78 3.14 -9.67
N LYS A 224 -20.55 2.89 -10.14
CA LYS A 224 -19.32 2.77 -9.36
C LYS A 224 -18.15 3.49 -10.03
N PRO A 225 -18.27 4.80 -10.33
CA PRO A 225 -17.21 5.54 -11.02
C PRO A 225 -15.89 5.60 -10.23
N TYR A 226 -15.95 5.32 -8.95
CA TYR A 226 -14.80 5.24 -8.04
C TYR A 226 -13.96 3.95 -8.19
N ALA A 227 -14.48 2.93 -8.90
CA ALA A 227 -13.89 1.59 -8.85
C ALA A 227 -12.45 1.53 -9.39
N VAL A 228 -12.14 2.33 -10.41
CA VAL A 228 -10.78 2.42 -11.00
C VAL A 228 -10.46 3.89 -11.26
N ASN A 229 -9.29 4.33 -10.83
CA ASN A 229 -8.78 5.65 -11.16
C ASN A 229 -8.32 5.70 -12.62
N LEU A 230 -9.15 6.25 -13.49
CA LEU A 230 -8.76 6.59 -14.86
C LEU A 230 -7.99 7.92 -14.88
N ILE A 231 -7.07 8.07 -15.83
CA ILE A 231 -6.34 9.34 -16.04
C ILE A 231 -7.33 10.44 -16.38
N ASP A 232 -7.47 11.39 -15.48
CA ASP A 232 -8.24 12.62 -15.59
C ASP A 232 -7.46 13.73 -14.88
N LYS A 233 -7.10 14.79 -15.62
CA LYS A 233 -6.23 15.85 -15.10
C LYS A 233 -6.86 16.61 -13.93
N ASP A 234 -8.18 16.83 -13.94
CA ASP A 234 -8.88 17.53 -12.86
C ASP A 234 -8.90 16.68 -11.59
N LEU A 235 -9.16 15.37 -11.75
CA LEU A 235 -9.14 14.41 -10.65
C LEU A 235 -7.73 14.27 -10.05
N ILE A 236 -6.72 14.15 -10.90
CA ILE A 236 -5.31 14.07 -10.47
C ILE A 236 -4.92 15.34 -9.71
N ALA A 237 -5.25 16.53 -10.20
CA ALA A 237 -4.93 17.78 -9.53
C ALA A 237 -5.60 17.88 -8.15
N LYS A 238 -6.87 17.44 -8.03
CA LYS A 238 -7.61 17.36 -6.77
C LYS A 238 -6.91 16.44 -5.78
N ASP A 239 -6.51 15.25 -6.20
CA ASP A 239 -5.89 14.27 -5.31
C ASP A 239 -4.50 14.70 -4.85
N ILE A 240 -3.71 15.32 -5.74
CA ILE A 240 -2.42 15.93 -5.37
C ILE A 240 -2.63 17.05 -4.35
N GLN A 241 -3.65 17.89 -4.54
CA GLN A 241 -3.97 18.95 -3.57
C GLN A 241 -4.38 18.35 -2.21
N SER A 242 -5.22 17.31 -2.21
CA SER A 242 -5.59 16.61 -0.99
C SER A 242 -4.37 16.01 -0.26
N ALA A 243 -3.41 15.45 -1.01
CA ALA A 243 -2.16 14.96 -0.45
C ALA A 243 -1.34 16.07 0.24
N LYS A 244 -1.27 17.25 -0.38
CA LYS A 244 -0.61 18.43 0.21
C LYS A 244 -1.34 18.93 1.46
N ASP A 245 -2.67 18.98 1.43
CA ASP A 245 -3.49 19.42 2.55
C ASP A 245 -3.35 18.48 3.76
N GLU A 246 -3.13 17.18 3.50
CA GLU A 246 -2.77 16.19 4.51
C GLU A 246 -1.31 16.32 4.99
N GLY A 247 -0.52 17.24 4.43
CA GLY A 247 0.86 17.50 4.81
C GLY A 247 1.86 16.47 4.28
N ALA A 248 1.61 15.87 3.11
CA ALA A 248 2.60 15.02 2.44
C ALA A 248 3.84 15.85 2.06
N GLU A 249 5.02 15.33 2.43
CA GLU A 249 6.31 15.94 2.10
C GLU A 249 6.80 15.47 0.72
N ILE A 250 6.43 14.25 0.35
CA ILE A 250 6.73 13.64 -0.95
C ILE A 250 5.45 13.07 -1.53
N ILE A 251 5.21 13.34 -2.82
CA ILE A 251 4.10 12.78 -3.58
C ILE A 251 4.67 11.92 -4.72
N ILE A 252 4.28 10.64 -4.72
CA ILE A 252 4.67 9.66 -5.75
C ILE A 252 3.46 9.37 -6.61
N ALA A 253 3.57 9.59 -7.93
CA ALA A 253 2.55 9.23 -8.91
C ALA A 253 2.94 7.93 -9.61
N CYS A 254 2.11 6.91 -9.49
CA CYS A 254 2.23 5.65 -10.21
C CYS A 254 1.28 5.68 -11.40
N MET A 255 1.85 5.70 -12.62
CA MET A 255 1.09 5.92 -13.86
C MET A 255 1.18 4.69 -14.75
N HIS A 256 0.01 4.13 -15.10
CA HIS A 256 -0.10 3.04 -16.05
C HIS A 256 -0.54 3.60 -17.39
N TRP A 257 0.43 3.81 -18.31
CA TRP A 257 0.27 4.66 -19.49
C TRP A 257 1.20 4.29 -20.65
N GLY A 258 1.06 4.97 -21.77
CA GLY A 258 1.94 4.84 -22.92
C GLY A 258 1.47 3.75 -23.90
N THR A 259 2.40 3.17 -24.61
CA THR A 259 2.14 2.16 -25.63
C THR A 259 3.06 0.95 -25.41
N GLU A 260 2.48 -0.25 -25.42
CA GLU A 260 3.24 -1.49 -25.25
C GLU A 260 4.44 -1.57 -26.22
N TYR A 261 5.56 -2.05 -25.68
CA TYR A 261 6.81 -2.34 -26.41
C TYR A 261 7.49 -1.11 -27.04
N GLN A 262 7.03 0.10 -26.76
CA GLN A 262 7.73 1.32 -27.20
C GLN A 262 8.80 1.70 -26.16
N THR A 263 10.05 1.83 -26.60
CA THR A 263 11.20 2.17 -25.75
C THR A 263 11.37 3.67 -25.51
N SER A 264 10.54 4.49 -26.14
CA SER A 264 10.48 5.94 -25.94
C SER A 264 9.08 6.34 -25.49
N PRO A 265 8.94 7.32 -24.59
CA PRO A 265 7.65 7.85 -24.22
C PRO A 265 6.97 8.52 -25.42
N ASN A 266 5.64 8.48 -25.45
CA ASN A 266 4.85 9.26 -26.41
C ASN A 266 4.54 10.65 -25.84
N SER A 267 3.99 11.54 -26.69
CA SER A 267 3.69 12.93 -26.29
C SER A 267 2.69 13.03 -25.13
N GLU A 268 1.74 12.10 -25.02
CA GLU A 268 0.77 12.08 -23.91
C GLU A 268 1.46 11.79 -22.58
N GLN A 269 2.44 10.86 -22.56
CA GLN A 269 3.25 10.59 -21.37
C GLN A 269 4.08 11.82 -20.98
N GLU A 270 4.72 12.49 -21.94
CA GLU A 270 5.55 13.68 -21.71
C GLU A 270 4.71 14.84 -21.15
N GLU A 271 3.57 15.15 -21.80
CA GLU A 271 2.65 16.20 -21.36
C GLU A 271 2.06 15.93 -19.97
N LEU A 272 1.72 14.66 -19.68
CA LEU A 272 1.18 14.31 -18.39
C LEU A 272 2.26 14.32 -17.30
N ALA A 273 3.49 13.94 -17.61
CA ALA A 273 4.63 14.06 -16.69
C ALA A 273 4.88 15.54 -16.32
N ASP A 274 4.87 16.45 -17.31
CA ASP A 274 5.00 17.88 -17.05
C ASP A 274 3.86 18.40 -16.16
N PHE A 275 2.62 17.98 -16.44
CA PHE A 275 1.46 18.34 -15.62
C PHE A 275 1.60 17.85 -14.18
N LEU A 276 2.03 16.61 -13.96
CA LEU A 276 2.23 16.04 -12.63
C LEU A 276 3.27 16.82 -11.82
N PHE A 277 4.45 17.13 -12.41
CA PHE A 277 5.49 17.92 -11.76
C PHE A 277 5.03 19.35 -11.45
N GLN A 278 4.33 20.00 -12.39
CA GLN A 278 3.76 21.34 -12.18
C GLN A 278 2.74 21.38 -11.03
N ASN A 279 2.05 20.28 -10.78
CA ASN A 279 1.14 20.11 -9.65
C ASN A 279 1.82 19.67 -8.36
N GLY A 280 3.15 19.42 -8.36
CA GLY A 280 3.93 19.17 -7.15
C GLY A 280 4.17 17.67 -6.85
N VAL A 281 4.02 16.80 -7.82
CA VAL A 281 4.54 15.43 -7.73
C VAL A 281 6.07 15.47 -7.71
N ASN A 282 6.68 14.66 -6.87
CA ASN A 282 8.13 14.59 -6.72
C ASN A 282 8.74 13.42 -7.51
N ILE A 283 8.02 12.29 -7.60
CA ILE A 283 8.49 11.07 -8.26
C ILE A 283 7.35 10.51 -9.12
N ILE A 284 7.68 10.11 -10.34
CA ILE A 284 6.76 9.40 -11.24
C ILE A 284 7.32 8.01 -11.50
N LEU A 285 6.50 6.98 -11.23
CA LEU A 285 6.76 5.59 -11.58
C LEU A 285 5.81 5.20 -12.70
N GLY A 286 6.36 4.91 -13.89
CA GLY A 286 5.60 4.52 -15.08
C GLY A 286 5.57 3.01 -15.27
N GLY A 287 4.41 2.46 -15.65
CA GLY A 287 4.18 1.06 -16.04
C GLY A 287 3.42 0.99 -17.37
N HIS A 288 3.09 -0.22 -17.87
CA HIS A 288 2.37 -0.57 -19.09
C HIS A 288 3.23 -0.87 -20.33
N PRO A 289 4.30 -0.12 -20.68
CA PRO A 289 5.03 -0.42 -21.91
C PRO A 289 5.72 -1.79 -21.92
N HIS A 290 5.87 -2.46 -20.78
CA HIS A 290 6.55 -3.76 -20.59
C HIS A 290 8.00 -3.79 -21.11
N VAL A 291 8.58 -2.62 -21.32
CA VAL A 291 9.97 -2.37 -21.67
C VAL A 291 10.49 -1.15 -20.92
N LEU A 292 11.80 -1.08 -20.73
CA LEU A 292 12.41 0.10 -20.11
C LEU A 292 12.30 1.31 -21.06
N GLN A 293 11.84 2.41 -20.50
CA GLN A 293 11.86 3.73 -21.13
C GLN A 293 12.88 4.62 -20.40
N PRO A 294 13.29 5.77 -20.98
CA PRO A 294 14.26 6.65 -20.35
C PRO A 294 13.85 7.09 -18.94
N MET A 295 14.83 7.14 -18.04
CA MET A 295 14.70 7.79 -16.74
C MET A 295 15.35 9.16 -16.80
N GLU A 296 14.68 10.17 -16.26
CA GLU A 296 15.22 11.52 -16.22
C GLU A 296 14.94 12.19 -14.88
N LYS A 297 15.80 13.13 -14.55
CA LYS A 297 15.63 14.02 -13.41
C LYS A 297 15.32 15.43 -13.94
N ARG A 298 14.21 15.98 -13.50
CA ARG A 298 13.73 17.34 -13.86
C ARG A 298 13.89 18.31 -12.70
#